data_8cb0b7434a57e391465da6e9b479813e
#
_entry.id   8cb0b7434a57e391465da6e9b479813e
#
_cell.length_a   1.000
_cell.length_b   1.000
_cell.length_c   1.000
_cell.angle_alpha   90.00
_cell.angle_beta   90.00
_cell.angle_gamma   90.00
#
_symmetry.space_group_name_H-M   'P 1'
#
loop_
_entity.id
_entity.type
_entity.pdbx_description
1 polymer ?
#
loop_
_entity_poly.entity_id
_entity_poly.type
_entity_poly.pdbx_seq_one_letter_code
_entity_poly.pdbx_strand_id
1 'polypeptide(L)'
;MNKNTKLLISAVIAAAALSACSSSSKGKPAAQPAPAPQQAAQQNQPFTPQTMKVDAIDSTKEVHYRCGQNGQDPLSVMYGFKGNEPVAAQVKYKNGLTPNLFRVVGSSDDINAFWGGNVAWVAGRANLGNIDKVDGNMLTVRGKTTVNGKEEVVDQIVAKYCSVANAPAKAGKPAPKKSAGKAKR
;
A
#
# COMPACT_ATOMS: atom_id res chain seq x y z
N MET A 1 -37.77 23.16 30.60
CA MET A 1 -37.57 22.84 32.02
C MET A 1 -36.32 22.01 32.14
N ASN A 2 -35.23 22.69 32.58
CA ASN A 2 -34.33 22.33 33.67
C ASN A 2 -33.60 20.98 33.51
N LYS A 3 -32.28 20.85 33.72
CA LYS A 3 -31.34 21.54 34.63
C LYS A 3 -29.89 21.31 34.18
N ASN A 4 -29.09 22.35 34.37
CA ASN A 4 -27.63 22.35 34.40
C ASN A 4 -27.08 21.39 35.44
N THR A 5 -25.95 20.74 35.13
CA THR A 5 -25.01 20.32 36.19
C THR A 5 -23.58 20.57 35.67
N LYS A 6 -23.01 21.66 36.23
CA LYS A 6 -21.58 21.94 36.21
C LYS A 6 -20.92 21.06 37.26
N LEU A 7 -19.83 20.41 36.94
CA LEU A 7 -18.89 19.84 37.91
C LEU A 7 -17.47 20.25 37.55
N LEU A 8 -16.96 21.15 38.37
CA LEU A 8 -15.56 21.55 38.50
C LEU A 8 -14.86 20.55 39.44
N ILE A 9 -13.71 20.05 39.11
CA ILE A 9 -12.70 19.51 40.07
C ILE A 9 -11.35 19.61 39.37
N SER A 10 -10.55 20.58 39.70
CA SER A 10 -9.43 20.69 40.66
C SER A 10 -8.11 20.10 40.15
N ALA A 11 -7.18 21.03 39.97
CA ALA A 11 -5.75 20.84 39.74
C ALA A 11 -5.05 20.19 40.93
N VAL A 12 -4.09 19.32 40.68
CA VAL A 12 -3.00 18.96 41.59
C VAL A 12 -1.68 19.10 40.91
N ILE A 13 -0.94 20.12 41.30
CA ILE A 13 0.46 20.38 40.99
C ILE A 13 1.29 19.62 42.04
N ALA A 14 2.16 18.72 41.61
CA ALA A 14 3.21 18.18 42.47
C ALA A 14 4.57 18.54 41.86
N ALA A 15 5.21 19.53 42.48
CA ALA A 15 6.62 19.86 42.29
C ALA A 15 7.47 18.91 43.15
N ALA A 16 8.48 18.31 42.60
CA ALA A 16 9.52 17.60 43.38
C ALA A 16 10.91 17.94 42.87
N ALA A 17 11.72 18.31 43.81
CA ALA A 17 12.91 19.07 43.88
C ALA A 17 14.14 18.42 43.24
N LEU A 18 15.04 19.32 42.79
CA LEU A 18 16.45 19.10 42.45
C LEU A 18 17.27 18.64 43.66
N SER A 19 18.09 17.65 43.51
CA SER A 19 19.31 17.45 44.29
C SER A 19 20.50 17.29 43.40
N ALA A 20 21.28 18.34 43.36
CA ALA A 20 22.64 18.35 42.81
C ALA A 20 23.57 17.67 43.82
N CYS A 21 24.37 16.69 43.37
CA CYS A 21 25.58 16.28 44.04
C CYS A 21 26.74 16.35 43.02
N SER A 22 27.57 17.37 43.24
CA SER A 22 28.87 17.49 42.63
C SER A 22 29.86 16.59 43.36
N SER A 23 30.57 15.70 42.67
CA SER A 23 31.88 15.22 43.09
C SER A 23 32.75 14.99 41.86
N SER A 24 33.82 15.78 41.81
CA SER A 24 34.93 15.68 40.87
C SER A 24 35.76 14.44 41.10
N SER A 25 35.86 13.57 40.06
CA SER A 25 37.02 12.68 39.94
C SER A 25 37.33 12.47 38.46
N LYS A 26 38.61 12.77 38.12
CA LYS A 26 39.24 12.49 36.84
C LYS A 26 39.13 11.00 36.53
N GLY A 27 38.37 10.63 35.51
CA GLY A 27 38.30 9.29 34.97
C GLY A 27 37.95 9.38 33.48
N LYS A 28 38.77 8.75 32.67
CA LYS A 28 38.74 8.45 31.25
C LYS A 28 37.31 8.37 30.67
N PRO A 29 37.02 8.93 29.46
CA PRO A 29 35.70 8.88 28.86
C PRO A 29 35.30 7.43 28.57
N ALA A 30 34.40 6.89 29.35
CA ALA A 30 33.69 5.66 29.01
C ALA A 30 32.64 6.04 27.96
N ALA A 31 32.65 5.30 26.84
CA ALA A 31 31.66 5.40 25.79
C ALA A 31 30.26 5.28 26.38
N GLN A 32 29.45 6.32 26.20
CA GLN A 32 28.05 6.37 26.55
C GLN A 32 27.34 5.32 25.70
N PRO A 33 26.57 4.38 26.26
CA PRO A 33 25.75 3.48 25.45
C PRO A 33 24.77 4.30 24.62
N ALA A 34 24.77 4.09 23.32
CA ALA A 34 23.78 4.68 22.43
C ALA A 34 22.38 4.34 22.95
N PRO A 35 21.43 5.29 22.92
CA PRO A 35 20.04 5.00 23.25
C PRO A 35 19.56 3.89 22.32
N ALA A 36 19.09 2.79 22.89
CA ALA A 36 18.42 1.74 22.14
C ALA A 36 17.27 2.37 21.35
N PRO A 37 17.06 2.00 20.08
CA PRO A 37 15.92 2.49 19.32
C PRO A 37 14.66 2.07 20.08
N GLN A 38 13.92 3.05 20.63
CA GLN A 38 12.56 2.86 21.08
C GLN A 38 11.71 2.58 19.84
N GLN A 39 11.69 1.37 19.37
CA GLN A 39 10.70 0.88 18.43
C GLN A 39 9.36 0.75 19.19
N ALA A 40 8.72 1.82 19.23
CA ALA A 40 7.31 2.15 19.12
C ALA A 40 6.36 0.94 19.06
N ALA A 41 5.72 0.71 20.18
CA ALA A 41 4.41 0.09 20.24
C ALA A 41 3.33 1.06 19.67
N GLN A 42 3.32 1.25 18.34
CA GLN A 42 2.29 2.01 17.61
C GLN A 42 1.96 1.35 16.28
N GLN A 43 1.47 0.10 16.29
CA GLN A 43 0.98 -0.51 15.05
C GLN A 43 -0.20 -1.44 15.33
N ASN A 44 -1.36 -0.86 15.64
CA ASN A 44 -2.64 -1.54 15.49
C ASN A 44 -3.67 -0.71 14.68
N GLN A 45 -3.23 0.39 14.03
CA GLN A 45 -4.09 1.03 13.04
C GLN A 45 -3.61 0.64 11.64
N PRO A 46 -4.50 0.15 10.76
CA PRO A 46 -4.13 -0.19 9.40
C PRO A 46 -3.61 1.07 8.69
N PHE A 47 -2.39 0.97 8.16
CA PHE A 47 -1.78 2.06 7.40
C PHE A 47 -2.67 2.45 6.23
N THR A 48 -3.10 3.70 6.17
CA THR A 48 -3.85 4.25 5.02
C THR A 48 -2.86 5.07 4.18
N PRO A 49 -2.62 4.68 2.92
CA PRO A 49 -1.72 5.42 2.04
C PRO A 49 -2.19 6.86 1.84
N GLN A 50 -1.25 7.81 1.83
CA GLN A 50 -1.54 9.17 1.39
C GLN A 50 -1.71 9.18 -0.13
N THR A 51 -2.74 9.87 -0.61
CA THR A 51 -3.03 10.00 -2.03
C THR A 51 -2.93 11.45 -2.48
N MET A 52 -2.67 11.63 -3.78
CA MET A 52 -2.70 12.95 -4.40
C MET A 52 -4.10 13.54 -4.33
N LYS A 53 -4.19 14.84 -4.05
CA LYS A 53 -5.43 15.60 -4.24
C LYS A 53 -5.56 15.91 -5.72
N VAL A 54 -6.68 15.53 -6.31
CA VAL A 54 -6.96 15.72 -7.74
C VAL A 54 -8.19 16.58 -7.89
N ASP A 55 -7.98 17.82 -8.33
CA ASP A 55 -9.09 18.79 -8.53
C ASP A 55 -9.74 18.65 -9.91
N ALA A 56 -8.95 18.24 -10.91
CA ALA A 56 -9.42 18.07 -12.28
C ALA A 56 -8.60 16.99 -13.00
N ILE A 57 -9.24 16.36 -13.98
CA ILE A 57 -8.65 15.38 -14.91
C ILE A 57 -8.71 15.99 -16.31
N ASP A 58 -7.55 16.04 -16.99
CA ASP A 58 -7.44 16.65 -18.32
C ASP A 58 -7.85 15.67 -19.42
N SER A 59 -7.55 14.38 -19.22
CA SER A 59 -7.86 13.32 -20.17
C SER A 59 -8.02 11.98 -19.49
N THR A 60 -8.64 11.02 -20.19
CA THR A 60 -8.80 9.65 -19.73
C THR A 60 -8.36 8.66 -20.79
N LYS A 61 -7.88 7.49 -20.36
CA LYS A 61 -7.53 6.37 -21.25
C LYS A 61 -7.91 5.05 -20.59
N GLU A 62 -8.66 4.22 -21.30
CA GLU A 62 -8.96 2.86 -20.84
C GLU A 62 -7.88 1.90 -21.33
N VAL A 63 -7.44 1.02 -20.43
CA VAL A 63 -6.49 -0.05 -20.72
C VAL A 63 -7.09 -1.38 -20.28
N HIS A 64 -7.03 -2.37 -21.19
CA HIS A 64 -7.50 -3.72 -20.92
C HIS A 64 -6.32 -4.61 -20.54
N TYR A 65 -6.52 -5.38 -19.48
CA TYR A 65 -5.56 -6.33 -18.94
C TYR A 65 -6.12 -7.74 -18.93
N ARG A 66 -5.22 -8.71 -18.96
CA ARG A 66 -5.50 -10.12 -18.71
C ARG A 66 -4.69 -10.55 -17.50
N CYS A 67 -5.37 -10.90 -16.44
CA CYS A 67 -4.77 -11.27 -15.16
C CYS A 67 -4.77 -12.79 -14.96
N GLY A 68 -4.01 -13.25 -13.94
CA GLY A 68 -3.83 -14.66 -13.65
C GLY A 68 -2.68 -15.30 -14.44
N GLN A 69 -2.26 -16.48 -14.02
CA GLN A 69 -1.10 -17.18 -14.63
C GLN A 69 -1.25 -17.42 -16.14
N ASN A 70 -2.48 -17.62 -16.60
CA ASN A 70 -2.80 -17.91 -18.01
C ASN A 70 -3.54 -16.75 -18.70
N GLY A 71 -3.62 -15.56 -18.05
CA GLY A 71 -4.32 -14.42 -18.60
C GLY A 71 -5.83 -14.62 -18.81
N GLN A 72 -6.48 -15.44 -17.98
CA GLN A 72 -7.89 -15.80 -18.16
C GLN A 72 -8.86 -14.80 -17.52
N ASP A 73 -8.39 -13.98 -16.59
CA ASP A 73 -9.21 -13.03 -15.85
C ASP A 73 -9.15 -11.65 -16.51
N PRO A 74 -10.17 -11.23 -17.25
CA PRO A 74 -10.19 -9.90 -17.86
C PRO A 74 -10.39 -8.82 -16.79
N LEU A 75 -9.65 -7.73 -16.93
CA LEU A 75 -9.72 -6.55 -16.10
C LEU A 75 -9.53 -5.32 -16.98
N SER A 76 -10.29 -4.25 -16.76
CA SER A 76 -10.03 -2.98 -17.41
C SER A 76 -9.84 -1.86 -16.40
N VAL A 77 -9.01 -0.89 -16.76
CA VAL A 77 -8.71 0.27 -15.93
C VAL A 77 -8.91 1.53 -16.75
N MET A 78 -9.80 2.40 -16.28
CA MET A 78 -9.91 3.76 -16.75
C MET A 78 -8.93 4.63 -15.96
N TYR A 79 -7.88 5.11 -16.60
CA TYR A 79 -6.93 6.05 -16.01
C TYR A 79 -7.36 7.48 -16.29
N GLY A 80 -7.24 8.33 -15.25
CA GLY A 80 -7.37 9.78 -15.37
C GLY A 80 -6.00 10.44 -15.30
N PHE A 81 -5.74 11.39 -16.17
CA PHE A 81 -4.45 12.07 -16.31
C PHE A 81 -4.56 13.55 -15.99
N LYS A 82 -3.49 14.09 -15.40
CA LYS A 82 -3.22 15.52 -15.33
C LYS A 82 -1.94 15.78 -16.10
N GLY A 83 -2.05 16.47 -17.23
CA GLY A 83 -0.98 16.52 -18.22
C GLY A 83 -0.63 15.09 -18.69
N ASN A 84 0.63 14.70 -18.48
CA ASN A 84 1.13 13.38 -18.89
C ASN A 84 1.11 12.31 -17.78
N GLU A 85 0.79 12.70 -16.54
CA GLU A 85 0.87 11.81 -15.37
C GLU A 85 -0.48 11.19 -15.03
N PRO A 86 -0.55 9.87 -14.80
CA PRO A 86 -1.77 9.23 -14.32
C PRO A 86 -1.97 9.57 -12.84
N VAL A 87 -3.06 10.27 -12.52
CA VAL A 87 -3.38 10.76 -11.16
C VAL A 87 -4.57 10.04 -10.54
N ALA A 88 -5.39 9.38 -11.34
CA ALA A 88 -6.54 8.61 -10.89
C ALA A 88 -6.68 7.31 -11.69
N ALA A 89 -7.35 6.34 -11.11
CA ALA A 89 -7.73 5.08 -11.76
C ALA A 89 -9.09 4.61 -11.28
N GLN A 90 -9.85 3.94 -12.13
CA GLN A 90 -11.05 3.20 -11.77
C GLN A 90 -10.97 1.83 -12.43
N VAL A 91 -11.09 0.76 -11.64
CA VAL A 91 -10.90 -0.61 -12.11
C VAL A 91 -12.24 -1.32 -12.24
N LYS A 92 -12.45 -1.93 -13.39
CA LYS A 92 -13.56 -2.86 -13.62
C LYS A 92 -13.00 -4.28 -13.64
N TYR A 93 -13.43 -5.08 -12.67
CA TYR A 93 -13.02 -6.48 -12.54
C TYR A 93 -14.24 -7.37 -12.28
N LYS A 94 -14.41 -8.39 -13.10
CA LYS A 94 -15.64 -9.20 -13.13
C LYS A 94 -16.86 -8.29 -13.32
N ASN A 95 -17.83 -8.34 -12.42
CA ASN A 95 -19.03 -7.50 -12.47
C ASN A 95 -18.94 -6.27 -11.54
N GLY A 96 -17.78 -6.04 -10.92
CA GLY A 96 -17.56 -4.95 -9.97
C GLY A 96 -16.80 -3.78 -10.60
N LEU A 97 -17.17 -2.57 -10.18
CA LEU A 97 -16.45 -1.34 -10.46
C LEU A 97 -15.93 -0.78 -9.14
N THR A 98 -14.64 -0.45 -9.08
CA THR A 98 -14.06 0.15 -7.87
C THR A 98 -14.54 1.59 -7.70
N PRO A 99 -14.48 2.17 -6.48
CA PRO A 99 -14.50 3.61 -6.34
C PRO A 99 -13.34 4.25 -7.11
N ASN A 100 -13.33 5.57 -7.19
CA ASN A 100 -12.19 6.28 -7.74
C ASN A 100 -10.97 6.05 -6.83
N LEU A 101 -9.89 5.60 -7.43
CA LEU A 101 -8.60 5.42 -6.79
C LEU A 101 -7.71 6.59 -7.19
N PHE A 102 -6.99 7.15 -6.23
CA PHE A 102 -6.07 8.27 -6.49
C PHE A 102 -4.63 7.81 -6.29
N ARG A 103 -3.73 8.42 -7.03
CA ARG A 103 -2.31 8.07 -7.00
C ARG A 103 -1.74 8.21 -5.59
N VAL A 104 -1.00 7.20 -5.14
CA VAL A 104 -0.32 7.18 -3.84
C VAL A 104 0.93 8.05 -3.91
N VAL A 105 1.08 8.95 -2.94
CA VAL A 105 2.25 9.82 -2.78
C VAL A 105 3.41 9.01 -2.20
N GLY A 106 4.61 9.19 -2.75
CA GLY A 106 5.81 8.49 -2.26
C GLY A 106 5.86 7.00 -2.61
N SER A 107 5.05 6.54 -3.57
CA SER A 107 5.25 5.21 -4.16
C SER A 107 6.60 5.12 -4.88
N SER A 108 7.16 3.90 -4.98
CA SER A 108 8.40 3.66 -5.73
C SER A 108 8.34 4.21 -7.15
N ASP A 109 9.48 4.66 -7.66
CA ASP A 109 9.61 5.22 -9.01
C ASP A 109 9.31 4.21 -10.12
N ASP A 110 9.35 2.92 -9.81
CA ASP A 110 9.09 1.83 -10.76
C ASP A 110 7.60 1.51 -10.95
N ILE A 111 6.72 2.10 -10.15
CA ILE A 111 5.30 1.77 -10.15
C ILE A 111 4.39 3.01 -10.17
N ASN A 112 3.18 2.80 -10.65
CA ASN A 112 2.02 3.64 -10.40
C ASN A 112 1.10 2.89 -9.43
N ALA A 113 0.98 3.37 -8.21
CA ALA A 113 0.08 2.84 -7.20
C ALA A 113 -1.10 3.80 -7.00
N PHE A 114 -2.31 3.25 -6.91
CA PHE A 114 -3.55 3.99 -6.71
C PHE A 114 -4.31 3.38 -5.54
N TRP A 115 -4.93 4.24 -4.73
CA TRP A 115 -5.68 3.85 -3.54
C TRP A 115 -6.99 4.63 -3.39
N GLY A 116 -8.03 3.96 -2.92
CA GLY A 116 -9.31 4.56 -2.57
C GLY A 116 -10.33 3.52 -2.12
N GLY A 117 -11.16 3.82 -1.13
CA GLY A 117 -12.22 2.93 -0.66
C GLY A 117 -11.76 1.52 -0.27
N ASN A 118 -10.60 1.41 0.37
CA ASN A 118 -9.98 0.12 0.74
C ASN A 118 -9.55 -0.75 -0.46
N VAL A 119 -9.40 -0.17 -1.63
CA VAL A 119 -8.94 -0.86 -2.84
C VAL A 119 -7.61 -0.26 -3.28
N ALA A 120 -6.66 -1.10 -3.67
CA ALA A 120 -5.44 -0.66 -4.33
C ALA A 120 -5.29 -1.31 -5.70
N TRP A 121 -4.88 -0.51 -6.67
CA TRP A 121 -4.41 -0.94 -7.98
C TRP A 121 -2.94 -0.57 -8.13
N VAL A 122 -2.12 -1.53 -8.53
CA VAL A 122 -0.69 -1.32 -8.79
C VAL A 122 -0.37 -1.75 -10.21
N ALA A 123 0.32 -0.89 -10.93
CA ALA A 123 0.82 -1.14 -12.29
C ALA A 123 2.27 -0.67 -12.40
N GLY A 124 2.96 -1.10 -13.43
CA GLY A 124 4.29 -0.57 -13.76
C GLY A 124 4.25 0.93 -14.04
N ARG A 125 5.39 1.59 -13.92
CA ARG A 125 5.50 3.02 -14.17
C ARG A 125 5.17 3.33 -15.63
N ALA A 126 4.23 4.21 -15.83
CA ALA A 126 3.74 4.62 -17.13
C ALA A 126 3.25 6.06 -17.11
N ASN A 127 3.11 6.64 -18.29
CA ASN A 127 2.51 7.94 -18.54
C ASN A 127 1.44 7.84 -19.64
N LEU A 128 0.81 8.93 -20.03
CA LEU A 128 -0.22 8.96 -21.05
C LEU A 128 0.22 8.33 -22.38
N GLY A 129 1.49 8.49 -22.77
CA GLY A 129 2.01 8.00 -24.04
C GLY A 129 2.26 6.48 -24.10
N ASN A 130 2.37 5.82 -22.93
CA ASN A 130 2.74 4.41 -22.87
C ASN A 130 1.91 3.54 -21.92
N ILE A 131 0.89 4.07 -21.27
CA ILE A 131 0.08 3.35 -20.27
C ILE A 131 -0.55 2.06 -20.83
N ASP A 132 -0.86 2.03 -22.12
CA ASP A 132 -1.42 0.88 -22.84
C ASP A 132 -0.36 -0.16 -23.28
N LYS A 133 0.90 0.06 -22.91
CA LYS A 133 2.03 -0.84 -23.22
C LYS A 133 2.70 -1.38 -21.95
N VAL A 134 2.26 -0.94 -20.78
CA VAL A 134 2.86 -1.28 -19.49
C VAL A 134 1.94 -2.21 -18.72
N ASP A 135 2.47 -3.35 -18.29
CA ASP A 135 1.73 -4.36 -17.56
C ASP A 135 1.23 -3.81 -16.21
N GLY A 136 0.04 -4.24 -15.84
CA GLY A 136 -0.47 -4.15 -14.48
C GLY A 136 0.24 -5.17 -13.58
N ASN A 137 0.13 -4.99 -12.29
CA ASN A 137 0.67 -5.92 -11.31
C ASN A 137 -0.45 -6.62 -10.57
N MET A 138 -1.16 -5.87 -9.70
CA MET A 138 -2.18 -6.48 -8.87
C MET A 138 -3.30 -5.50 -8.50
N LEU A 139 -4.47 -6.09 -8.23
CA LEU A 139 -5.61 -5.46 -7.57
C LEU A 139 -5.77 -6.11 -6.20
N THR A 140 -5.84 -5.29 -5.14
CA THR A 140 -6.08 -5.75 -3.78
C THR A 140 -7.30 -5.06 -3.17
N VAL A 141 -7.93 -5.76 -2.24
CA VAL A 141 -9.04 -5.22 -1.42
C VAL A 141 -8.68 -5.43 0.04
N ARG A 142 -8.69 -4.36 0.81
CA ARG A 142 -8.48 -4.40 2.25
C ARG A 142 -9.75 -4.84 2.95
N GLY A 143 -9.63 -5.84 3.77
CA GLY A 143 -10.74 -6.39 4.54
C GLY A 143 -10.28 -6.98 5.87
N LYS A 144 -11.24 -7.33 6.70
CA LYS A 144 -10.99 -8.03 7.96
C LYS A 144 -11.00 -9.53 7.71
N THR A 145 -10.09 -10.24 8.36
CA THR A 145 -10.05 -11.71 8.37
C THR A 145 -9.66 -12.19 9.75
N THR A 146 -9.99 -13.43 10.07
CA THR A 146 -9.59 -14.04 11.33
C THR A 146 -8.32 -14.85 11.13
N VAL A 147 -7.24 -14.43 11.81
CA VAL A 147 -5.95 -15.13 11.83
C VAL A 147 -5.70 -15.58 13.27
N ASN A 148 -5.54 -16.89 13.49
CA ASN A 148 -5.30 -17.46 14.83
C ASN A 148 -6.34 -17.02 15.89
N GLY A 149 -7.62 -16.91 15.49
CA GLY A 149 -8.72 -16.51 16.37
C GLY A 149 -8.79 -15.00 16.66
N LYS A 150 -7.95 -14.19 16.05
CA LYS A 150 -7.97 -12.71 16.16
C LYS A 150 -8.40 -12.08 14.84
N GLU A 151 -9.20 -11.01 14.93
CA GLU A 151 -9.58 -10.23 13.75
C GLU A 151 -8.42 -9.33 13.33
N GLU A 152 -7.95 -9.51 12.11
CA GLU A 152 -6.86 -8.73 11.53
C GLU A 152 -7.30 -8.06 10.22
N VAL A 153 -6.77 -6.88 9.94
CA VAL A 153 -6.98 -6.18 8.68
C VAL A 153 -5.87 -6.56 7.72
N VAL A 154 -6.25 -7.13 6.57
CA VAL A 154 -5.31 -7.61 5.55
C VAL A 154 -5.68 -7.10 4.17
N ASP A 155 -4.68 -6.92 3.30
CA ASP A 155 -4.87 -6.64 1.89
C ASP A 155 -4.95 -7.95 1.11
N GLN A 156 -6.17 -8.32 0.69
CA GLN A 156 -6.43 -9.53 -0.07
C GLN A 156 -6.17 -9.28 -1.56
N ILE A 157 -5.33 -10.10 -2.18
CA ILE A 157 -5.09 -10.02 -3.62
C ILE A 157 -6.28 -10.65 -4.35
N VAL A 158 -7.00 -9.85 -5.12
CA VAL A 158 -8.17 -10.30 -5.91
C VAL A 158 -7.85 -10.53 -7.38
N ALA A 159 -6.81 -9.85 -7.91
CA ALA A 159 -6.23 -10.14 -9.22
C ALA A 159 -4.72 -9.85 -9.20
N LYS A 160 -3.93 -10.65 -9.92
CA LYS A 160 -2.47 -10.49 -10.05
C LYS A 160 -1.98 -10.99 -11.41
N TYR A 161 -0.72 -10.67 -11.73
CA TYR A 161 -0.10 -11.03 -13.02
C TYR A 161 -0.92 -10.49 -14.20
N CYS A 162 -1.21 -9.20 -14.16
CA CYS A 162 -2.04 -8.52 -15.14
C CYS A 162 -1.17 -8.01 -16.28
N SER A 163 -1.20 -8.66 -17.45
CA SER A 163 -0.53 -8.17 -18.64
C SER A 163 -1.49 -7.39 -19.53
N VAL A 164 -0.98 -6.40 -20.27
CA VAL A 164 -1.79 -5.65 -21.23
C VAL A 164 -2.37 -6.60 -22.26
N ALA A 165 -3.67 -6.53 -22.53
CA ALA A 165 -4.39 -7.49 -23.36
C ALA A 165 -3.88 -7.55 -24.84
N ASN A 166 -3.36 -6.43 -25.33
CA ASN A 166 -2.83 -6.30 -26.71
C ASN A 166 -1.30 -6.39 -26.79
N ALA A 167 -0.60 -6.70 -25.68
CA ALA A 167 0.83 -6.92 -25.73
C ALA A 167 1.12 -8.21 -26.55
N PRO A 168 2.13 -8.21 -27.44
CA PRO A 168 2.56 -9.45 -28.08
C PRO A 168 2.88 -10.46 -26.98
N ALA A 169 2.36 -11.69 -27.14
CA ALA A 169 2.54 -12.76 -26.15
C ALA A 169 4.02 -12.86 -25.77
N LYS A 170 4.38 -12.54 -24.54
CA LYS A 170 5.74 -12.77 -24.03
C LYS A 170 5.95 -14.28 -24.13
N ALA A 171 6.91 -14.71 -24.98
CA ALA A 171 7.27 -16.11 -25.13
C ALA A 171 7.45 -16.72 -23.72
N GLY A 172 6.57 -17.63 -23.36
CA GLY A 172 6.54 -18.22 -22.02
C GLY A 172 7.91 -18.80 -21.70
N LYS A 173 8.47 -18.40 -20.56
CA LYS A 173 9.69 -19.02 -20.02
C LYS A 173 9.42 -20.54 -19.94
N PRO A 174 10.21 -21.40 -20.58
CA PRO A 174 9.95 -22.83 -20.57
C PRO A 174 9.86 -23.34 -19.14
N ALA A 175 8.79 -24.07 -18.82
CA ALA A 175 8.68 -24.72 -17.52
C ALA A 175 9.89 -25.63 -17.29
N PRO A 176 10.46 -25.68 -16.08
CA PRO A 176 11.59 -26.57 -15.78
C PRO A 176 11.15 -28.01 -16.05
N LYS A 177 11.83 -28.68 -17.02
CA LYS A 177 11.64 -30.10 -17.31
C LYS A 177 11.88 -30.89 -16.02
N LYS A 178 10.85 -31.54 -15.49
CA LYS A 178 11.01 -32.55 -14.43
C LYS A 178 11.96 -33.62 -14.99
N SER A 179 13.15 -33.72 -14.42
CA SER A 179 14.07 -34.83 -14.71
C SER A 179 13.39 -36.12 -14.28
N ALA A 180 13.10 -37.00 -15.24
CA ALA A 180 12.62 -38.35 -14.99
C ALA A 180 13.72 -39.11 -14.23
N GLY A 181 13.47 -39.41 -12.96
CA GLY A 181 14.33 -40.23 -12.16
C GLY A 181 14.45 -41.62 -12.79
N LYS A 182 15.67 -41.97 -13.19
CA LYS A 182 16.03 -43.29 -13.71
C LYS A 182 15.94 -44.32 -12.60
N ALA A 183 14.89 -45.15 -12.62
CA ALA A 183 14.80 -46.31 -11.77
C ALA A 183 15.96 -47.25 -12.10
N LYS A 184 16.83 -47.53 -11.13
CA LYS A 184 17.78 -48.66 -11.19
C LYS A 184 17.08 -49.92 -10.73
N ARG A 185 17.10 -50.89 -11.58
CA ARG A 185 16.87 -52.31 -11.28
C ARG A 185 18.05 -52.85 -10.47
#